data_eec7e1f356f26fb140935861517c4ae8
#
_entry.id   eec7e1f356f26fb140935861517c4ae8
#
_cell.length_a   1.000
_cell.length_b   1.000
_cell.length_c   1.000
_cell.angle_alpha   90.00
_cell.angle_beta   90.00
_cell.angle_gamma   90.00
#
_symmetry.space_group_name_H-M   'P 1'
#
loop_
_entity.id
_entity.type
_entity.pdbx_description
1 polymer ?
#
loop_
_entity_poly.entity_id
_entity_poly.type
_entity_poly.pdbx_seq_one_letter_code
_entity_poly.pdbx_strand_id
1 'polypeptide(L)'
;MLTKLSKTNAFMILRNFIRAKLFILFFACEFLTGFSQSTSIDFDYLQVVEAPRGAIGFIGTAANYHINGGPNYLGIRLNNAAVGTRAGYYTFGYQAGSRIPITNALNLHPKLMFTSGGGAESNDGSGGFLTTAAMLDYSIGQFNVGLGGQYSYVSTGIIQGWSPMVSLSLSQDFSRLPYALVEAQIFTNAMYSIWNQHDRNTAFVGVGGRLFDDHMYKSVYLTAAVTDLGGYMDVYGGYGIYSDFGNFRTLAEFNLGTGGGGRAPAGGGVLAGIQGELQWHYRGKFMGLSSGVLKWINGPFYFSFTGLHLGTDFNFTSTQNENGFTPMNLSIENGVRTYLGEDGFSNLGIAFRLYRKGVVQLRGESYWAFTDGRGAYAEGLFGLRLQPNIWFIETQVGAGAGGGINLWGAAALAFVNAGFEIPVNDYWDVTTRGIYNVYSSQAFPTYGWQLGMTFNIPFNTQF
;
A
#
# COMPACT_ATOMS: atom_id res chain seq x y z
N MET A 1 -3.11 45.11 9.46
CA MET A 1 -1.98 44.46 10.15
C MET A 1 -1.53 43.26 9.30
N LEU A 2 -0.71 43.51 8.28
CA LEU A 2 -0.21 42.48 7.36
C LEU A 2 1.02 41.86 7.99
N THR A 3 0.87 40.65 8.55
CA THR A 3 1.97 39.86 9.14
C THR A 3 2.95 39.45 8.07
N LYS A 4 4.21 39.84 8.28
CA LYS A 4 5.38 39.36 7.56
C LYS A 4 5.40 37.82 7.51
N LEU A 5 4.96 37.24 6.41
CA LEU A 5 5.36 35.90 6.04
C LEU A 5 6.89 35.93 5.88
N SER A 6 7.60 35.26 6.77
CA SER A 6 9.06 35.28 6.76
C SER A 6 9.51 34.67 5.41
N LYS A 7 10.36 35.42 4.70
CA LYS A 7 10.98 34.99 3.43
C LYS A 7 11.64 33.61 3.53
N THR A 8 12.00 33.20 4.73
CA THR A 8 12.58 31.90 5.07
C THR A 8 11.62 30.72 4.84
N ASN A 9 10.33 30.89 5.18
CA ASN A 9 9.34 29.82 5.00
C ASN A 9 8.98 29.62 3.52
N ALA A 10 8.83 30.73 2.76
CA ALA A 10 8.58 30.64 1.32
C ALA A 10 9.75 29.99 0.56
N PHE A 11 10.99 30.27 0.96
CA PHE A 11 12.19 29.69 0.36
C PHE A 11 12.34 28.19 0.71
N MET A 12 11.94 27.80 1.91
CA MET A 12 11.98 26.40 2.34
C MET A 12 10.91 25.57 1.61
N ILE A 13 9.70 26.11 1.44
CA ILE A 13 8.62 25.49 0.67
C ILE A 13 9.02 25.35 -0.80
N LEU A 14 9.58 26.41 -1.41
CA LEU A 14 10.05 26.38 -2.80
C LEU A 14 11.20 25.39 -2.99
N ARG A 15 12.15 25.31 -2.06
CA ARG A 15 13.27 24.37 -2.09
C ARG A 15 12.80 22.91 -1.98
N ASN A 16 11.84 22.63 -1.12
CA ASN A 16 11.26 21.31 -0.97
C ASN A 16 10.40 20.93 -2.19
N PHE A 17 9.69 21.88 -2.76
CA PHE A 17 8.92 21.71 -3.98
C PHE A 17 9.81 21.44 -5.22
N ILE A 18 10.94 22.15 -5.33
CA ILE A 18 11.94 21.91 -6.41
C ILE A 18 12.59 20.55 -6.24
N ARG A 19 12.93 20.13 -5.00
CA ARG A 19 13.52 18.82 -4.73
C ARG A 19 12.54 17.67 -5.04
N ALA A 20 11.28 17.81 -4.68
CA ALA A 20 10.24 16.86 -5.06
C ALA A 20 10.04 16.78 -6.58
N LYS A 21 10.06 17.93 -7.28
CA LYS A 21 9.98 17.98 -8.74
C LYS A 21 11.21 17.34 -9.42
N LEU A 22 12.43 17.61 -8.93
CA LEU A 22 13.64 16.98 -9.47
C LEU A 22 13.66 15.47 -9.22
N PHE A 23 13.15 15.01 -8.09
CA PHE A 23 13.02 13.59 -7.79
C PHE A 23 12.01 12.91 -8.73
N ILE A 24 10.84 13.52 -8.94
CA ILE A 24 9.83 13.05 -9.88
C ILE A 24 10.34 13.08 -11.33
N LEU A 25 11.07 14.13 -11.71
CA LEU A 25 11.65 14.26 -13.06
C LEU A 25 12.76 13.21 -13.30
N PHE A 26 13.62 12.97 -12.30
CA PHE A 26 14.64 11.92 -12.37
C PHE A 26 14.01 10.53 -12.53
N PHE A 27 12.96 10.24 -11.77
CA PHE A 27 12.16 9.02 -11.90
C PHE A 27 11.51 8.90 -13.29
N ALA A 28 10.97 9.99 -13.84
CA ALA A 28 10.32 9.98 -15.14
C ALA A 28 11.31 9.71 -16.29
N CYS A 29 12.51 10.25 -16.22
CA CYS A 29 13.51 10.08 -17.30
C CYS A 29 14.06 8.66 -17.39
N GLU A 30 14.24 7.95 -16.28
CA GLU A 30 14.77 6.58 -16.26
C GLU A 30 13.71 5.54 -16.71
N PHE A 31 12.42 5.83 -16.50
CA PHE A 31 11.33 4.94 -16.92
C PHE A 31 11.03 4.97 -18.41
N LEU A 32 11.52 5.96 -19.14
CA LEU A 32 11.20 6.16 -20.57
C LEU A 32 11.98 5.24 -21.53
N THR A 33 12.98 4.48 -21.05
CA THR A 33 13.96 3.86 -21.96
C THR A 33 13.91 2.34 -22.11
N GLY A 34 12.92 1.62 -21.62
CA GLY A 34 12.85 0.20 -21.97
C GLY A 34 12.06 -0.69 -21.04
N PHE A 35 11.23 -1.52 -21.65
CA PHE A 35 10.50 -2.59 -20.99
C PHE A 35 11.43 -3.76 -20.69
N SER A 36 11.91 -3.84 -19.47
CA SER A 36 12.43 -5.09 -18.95
C SER A 36 11.33 -5.80 -18.17
N GLN A 37 11.17 -7.08 -18.43
CA GLN A 37 10.11 -7.91 -17.87
C GLN A 37 10.54 -8.59 -16.55
N SER A 38 11.66 -8.20 -15.94
CA SER A 38 12.07 -8.78 -14.68
C SER A 38 11.63 -7.95 -13.50
N THR A 39 11.05 -8.61 -12.51
CA THR A 39 10.66 -8.02 -11.25
C THR A 39 11.24 -8.81 -10.10
N SER A 40 11.34 -8.19 -8.92
CA SER A 40 11.64 -8.91 -7.70
C SER A 40 10.72 -8.48 -6.57
N ILE A 41 10.46 -9.41 -5.66
CA ILE A 41 9.76 -9.15 -4.40
C ILE A 41 10.77 -9.32 -3.28
N ASP A 42 10.97 -8.27 -2.50
CA ASP A 42 11.84 -8.30 -1.33
C ASP A 42 10.98 -8.42 -0.06
N PHE A 43 11.43 -9.29 0.85
CA PHE A 43 10.96 -9.38 2.22
C PHE A 43 12.14 -9.05 3.13
N ASP A 44 12.03 -7.96 3.86
CA ASP A 44 13.12 -7.48 4.70
C ASP A 44 12.70 -7.47 6.17
N TYR A 45 13.59 -7.90 7.06
CA TYR A 45 13.51 -7.53 8.47
C TYR A 45 14.51 -6.42 8.72
N LEU A 46 14.02 -5.31 9.25
CA LEU A 46 14.83 -4.16 9.60
C LEU A 46 14.50 -3.70 11.01
N GLN A 47 15.52 -3.33 11.75
CA GLN A 47 15.39 -2.78 13.08
C GLN A 47 15.61 -1.27 13.02
N VAL A 48 14.84 -0.51 13.78
CA VAL A 48 14.98 0.93 13.89
C VAL A 48 15.08 1.28 15.37
N VAL A 49 15.97 2.17 15.72
CA VAL A 49 16.16 2.59 17.12
C VAL A 49 15.38 3.87 17.35
N GLU A 50 14.44 3.81 18.29
CA GLU A 50 13.68 4.97 18.78
C GLU A 50 14.12 5.28 20.21
N ALA A 51 15.01 6.26 20.38
CA ALA A 51 15.38 6.71 21.72
C ALA A 51 14.28 7.65 22.27
N PRO A 52 13.82 7.51 23.54
CA PRO A 52 14.30 6.59 24.58
C PRO A 52 13.55 5.24 24.65
N ARG A 53 12.66 4.94 23.71
CA ARG A 53 11.70 3.83 23.82
C ARG A 53 12.21 2.48 23.31
N GLY A 54 13.43 2.41 22.82
CA GLY A 54 14.08 1.17 22.40
C GLY A 54 13.98 0.91 20.90
N ALA A 55 14.08 -0.36 20.51
CA ALA A 55 14.09 -0.78 19.12
C ALA A 55 12.71 -1.23 18.64
N ILE A 56 12.40 -0.90 17.38
CA ILE A 56 11.23 -1.37 16.66
C ILE A 56 11.73 -2.30 15.56
N GLY A 57 11.22 -3.52 15.49
CA GLY A 57 11.47 -4.42 14.38
C GLY A 57 10.36 -4.30 13.35
N PHE A 58 10.73 -4.02 12.11
CA PHE A 58 9.81 -3.96 10.99
C PHE A 58 9.96 -5.18 10.08
N ILE A 59 8.85 -5.67 9.56
CA ILE A 59 8.81 -6.50 8.36
C ILE A 59 8.50 -5.56 7.20
N GLY A 60 9.41 -5.50 6.23
CA GLY A 60 9.25 -4.75 4.99
C GLY A 60 8.93 -5.68 3.84
N THR A 61 8.00 -5.28 2.99
CA THR A 61 7.74 -5.92 1.70
C THR A 61 7.93 -4.91 0.60
N ALA A 62 8.58 -5.28 -0.50
CA ALA A 62 8.75 -4.41 -1.64
C ALA A 62 8.58 -5.15 -2.95
N ALA A 63 7.94 -4.49 -3.91
CA ALA A 63 7.86 -4.94 -5.28
C ALA A 63 8.77 -4.05 -6.14
N ASN A 64 9.75 -4.63 -6.80
CA ASN A 64 10.77 -3.94 -7.56
C ASN A 64 10.62 -4.22 -9.05
N TYR A 65 10.84 -3.20 -9.83
CA TYR A 65 10.98 -3.26 -11.27
C TYR A 65 12.44 -3.04 -11.65
N HIS A 66 13.06 -4.00 -12.33
CA HIS A 66 14.43 -3.94 -12.77
C HIS A 66 14.54 -3.16 -14.09
N ILE A 67 15.33 -2.10 -14.09
CA ILE A 67 15.52 -1.23 -15.25
C ILE A 67 16.26 -2.00 -16.34
N ASN A 68 15.64 -2.17 -17.49
CA ASN A 68 16.18 -2.93 -18.64
C ASN A 68 16.66 -4.35 -18.29
N GLY A 69 16.04 -5.02 -17.28
CA GLY A 69 16.51 -6.32 -16.78
C GLY A 69 17.90 -6.29 -16.13
N GLY A 70 18.43 -5.10 -15.91
CA GLY A 70 19.74 -4.89 -15.33
C GLY A 70 19.76 -4.99 -13.80
N PRO A 71 20.90 -4.70 -13.19
CA PRO A 71 21.08 -4.77 -11.74
C PRO A 71 20.32 -3.67 -10.99
N ASN A 72 20.01 -2.55 -11.65
CA ASN A 72 19.34 -1.40 -11.05
C ASN A 72 17.83 -1.59 -11.04
N TYR A 73 17.19 -1.17 -9.96
CA TYR A 73 15.74 -1.28 -9.82
C TYR A 73 15.15 -0.10 -9.08
N LEU A 74 13.85 0.08 -9.30
CA LEU A 74 12.96 0.97 -8.56
C LEU A 74 11.79 0.16 -8.04
N GLY A 75 11.30 0.49 -6.85
CA GLY A 75 10.22 -0.27 -6.24
C GLY A 75 9.34 0.54 -5.32
N ILE A 76 8.18 -0.03 -5.03
CA ILE A 76 7.28 0.39 -3.96
C ILE A 76 7.53 -0.46 -2.73
N ARG A 77 7.40 0.13 -1.55
CA ARG A 77 7.72 -0.52 -0.29
C ARG A 77 6.69 -0.20 0.79
N LEU A 78 6.33 -1.23 1.56
CA LEU A 78 5.53 -1.13 2.77
C LEU A 78 6.32 -1.76 3.92
N ASN A 79 6.47 -1.03 5.03
CA ASN A 79 7.05 -1.57 6.27
C ASN A 79 5.99 -1.58 7.37
N ASN A 80 5.94 -2.66 8.12
CA ASN A 80 4.98 -2.86 9.19
C ASN A 80 5.72 -3.27 10.45
N ALA A 81 5.44 -2.63 11.59
CA ALA A 81 5.99 -3.05 12.86
C ALA A 81 5.53 -4.47 13.20
N ALA A 82 6.48 -5.32 13.58
CA ALA A 82 6.26 -6.72 13.91
C ALA A 82 6.86 -7.12 15.26
N VAL A 83 7.86 -6.38 15.72
CA VAL A 83 8.57 -6.65 16.98
C VAL A 83 8.67 -5.36 17.80
N GLY A 84 8.58 -5.49 19.13
CA GLY A 84 8.54 -4.38 20.07
C GLY A 84 7.11 -4.10 20.53
N THR A 85 6.82 -2.85 20.86
CA THR A 85 5.52 -2.42 21.44
C THR A 85 4.78 -1.43 20.52
N ARG A 86 5.14 -1.40 19.23
CA ARG A 86 4.67 -0.42 18.24
C ARG A 86 3.77 -1.02 17.17
N ALA A 87 2.92 -1.98 17.55
CA ALA A 87 1.90 -2.50 16.63
C ALA A 87 1.06 -1.38 16.04
N GLY A 88 0.85 -1.42 14.71
CA GLY A 88 0.17 -0.34 13.99
C GLY A 88 1.07 0.80 13.55
N TYR A 89 2.39 0.63 13.62
CA TYR A 89 3.33 1.50 12.98
C TYR A 89 3.56 1.02 11.54
N TYR A 90 3.18 1.85 10.57
CA TYR A 90 3.28 1.55 9.15
C TYR A 90 3.98 2.66 8.42
N THR A 91 4.80 2.30 7.43
CA THR A 91 5.34 3.26 6.47
C THR A 91 5.20 2.74 5.06
N PHE A 92 4.85 3.61 4.14
CA PHE A 92 4.76 3.33 2.71
C PHE A 92 5.65 4.29 1.92
N GLY A 93 6.23 3.83 0.83
CA GLY A 93 7.00 4.68 -0.05
C GLY A 93 7.73 3.93 -1.14
N TYR A 94 8.90 4.41 -1.45
CA TYR A 94 9.69 3.97 -2.60
C TYR A 94 11.07 3.49 -2.17
N GLN A 95 11.61 2.59 -2.98
CA GLN A 95 13.02 2.21 -2.88
C GLN A 95 13.68 2.21 -4.24
N ALA A 96 14.98 2.46 -4.23
CA ALA A 96 15.87 2.27 -5.37
C ALA A 96 17.07 1.46 -4.91
N GLY A 97 17.63 0.66 -5.78
CA GLY A 97 18.81 -0.14 -5.44
C GLY A 97 19.49 -0.72 -6.66
N SER A 98 20.61 -1.38 -6.37
CA SER A 98 21.38 -2.07 -7.40
C SER A 98 21.95 -3.36 -6.85
N ARG A 99 21.90 -4.44 -7.62
CA ARG A 99 22.59 -5.70 -7.30
C ARG A 99 23.87 -5.79 -8.12
N ILE A 100 24.98 -5.45 -7.50
CA ILE A 100 26.31 -5.38 -8.13
C ILE A 100 27.00 -6.74 -7.90
N PRO A 101 27.25 -7.54 -8.94
CA PRO A 101 27.85 -8.86 -8.77
C PRO A 101 29.32 -8.72 -8.30
N ILE A 102 29.66 -9.42 -7.21
CA ILE A 102 31.04 -9.62 -6.73
C ILE A 102 31.56 -10.94 -7.27
N THR A 103 30.71 -11.97 -7.21
CA THR A 103 30.95 -13.30 -7.81
C THR A 103 29.65 -13.78 -8.48
N ASN A 104 29.65 -14.98 -9.04
CA ASN A 104 28.46 -15.58 -9.66
C ASN A 104 27.29 -15.78 -8.65
N ALA A 105 27.58 -15.88 -7.36
CA ALA A 105 26.56 -16.10 -6.33
C ALA A 105 26.44 -14.96 -5.31
N LEU A 106 27.46 -14.08 -5.22
CA LEU A 106 27.51 -13.02 -4.21
C LEU A 106 27.40 -11.66 -4.87
N ASN A 107 26.46 -10.84 -4.38
CA ASN A 107 26.23 -9.47 -4.85
C ASN A 107 26.37 -8.47 -3.71
N LEU A 108 26.91 -7.30 -3.99
CA LEU A 108 26.75 -6.12 -3.15
C LEU A 108 25.42 -5.46 -3.51
N HIS A 109 24.58 -5.18 -2.51
CA HIS A 109 23.23 -4.67 -2.71
C HIS A 109 23.01 -3.37 -1.93
N PRO A 110 23.41 -2.21 -2.45
CA PRO A 110 23.03 -0.91 -1.90
C PRO A 110 21.57 -0.61 -2.18
N LYS A 111 20.87 -0.08 -1.16
CA LYS A 111 19.47 0.36 -1.24
C LYS A 111 19.32 1.77 -0.68
N LEU A 112 18.46 2.55 -1.31
CA LEU A 112 17.95 3.82 -0.81
C LEU A 112 16.43 3.71 -0.71
N MET A 113 15.88 4.01 0.46
CA MET A 113 14.44 3.91 0.73
C MET A 113 13.93 5.24 1.25
N PHE A 114 12.87 5.74 0.65
CA PHE A 114 12.13 6.89 1.14
C PHE A 114 10.68 6.45 1.39
N THR A 115 10.30 6.42 2.66
CA THR A 115 8.96 6.03 3.07
C THR A 115 8.32 7.11 3.93
N SER A 116 7.02 7.11 4.00
CA SER A 116 6.22 8.01 4.83
C SER A 116 5.24 7.24 5.68
N GLY A 117 4.98 7.73 6.86
CA GLY A 117 4.05 7.10 7.79
C GLY A 117 4.47 7.23 9.23
N GLY A 118 3.96 6.36 10.06
CA GLY A 118 4.17 6.35 11.49
C GLY A 118 3.09 5.54 12.21
N GLY A 119 2.83 5.84 13.47
CA GLY A 119 1.76 5.23 14.24
C GLY A 119 2.17 4.84 15.66
N ALA A 120 1.27 4.16 16.35
CA ALA A 120 1.46 3.60 17.67
C ALA A 120 2.07 4.59 18.69
N GLU A 121 1.61 5.84 18.65
CA GLU A 121 2.07 6.94 19.54
C GLU A 121 3.58 7.24 19.40
N SER A 122 4.17 6.94 18.27
CA SER A 122 5.56 7.25 18.00
C SER A 122 5.74 8.73 17.68
N ASN A 123 6.85 9.31 18.15
CA ASN A 123 7.19 10.70 17.90
C ASN A 123 7.99 10.83 16.59
N ASP A 124 7.32 10.60 15.47
CA ASP A 124 7.94 10.45 14.16
C ASP A 124 8.18 11.77 13.44
N GLY A 125 7.96 12.87 14.09
CA GLY A 125 8.10 14.19 13.49
C GLY A 125 7.21 14.34 12.26
N SER A 126 7.83 14.58 11.10
CA SER A 126 7.11 14.71 9.84
C SER A 126 6.58 13.38 9.26
N GLY A 127 7.05 12.24 9.76
CA GLY A 127 6.75 10.92 9.23
C GLY A 127 7.52 10.52 7.97
N GLY A 128 8.40 11.39 7.48
CA GLY A 128 9.26 11.07 6.34
C GLY A 128 10.52 10.33 6.79
N PHE A 129 10.67 9.08 6.35
CA PHE A 129 11.83 8.23 6.60
C PHE A 129 12.76 8.20 5.41
N LEU A 130 14.02 8.47 5.65
CA LEU A 130 15.09 8.18 4.72
C LEU A 130 15.95 7.05 5.30
N THR A 131 16.04 5.94 4.57
CA THR A 131 16.86 4.80 4.99
C THR A 131 17.84 4.47 3.86
N THR A 132 19.12 4.34 4.21
CA THR A 132 20.16 3.82 3.33
C THR A 132 20.60 2.46 3.86
N ALA A 133 20.81 1.48 2.98
CA ALA A 133 21.27 0.16 3.37
C ALA A 133 22.36 -0.34 2.43
N ALA A 134 23.27 -1.15 2.96
CA ALA A 134 24.24 -1.91 2.21
C ALA A 134 24.21 -3.36 2.68
N MET A 135 24.01 -4.28 1.76
CA MET A 135 23.82 -5.69 2.04
C MET A 135 24.75 -6.55 1.16
N LEU A 136 25.06 -7.72 1.63
CA LEU A 136 25.63 -8.80 0.84
C LEU A 136 24.54 -9.83 0.60
N ASP A 137 24.17 -10.01 -0.66
CA ASP A 137 23.14 -10.94 -1.09
C ASP A 137 23.79 -12.19 -1.67
N TYR A 138 23.39 -13.36 -1.18
CA TYR A 138 23.78 -14.66 -1.74
C TYR A 138 22.64 -15.25 -2.56
N SER A 139 22.92 -15.55 -3.83
CA SER A 139 21.92 -16.04 -4.79
C SER A 139 21.81 -17.57 -4.75
N ILE A 140 20.59 -18.09 -4.58
CA ILE A 140 20.26 -19.53 -4.58
C ILE A 140 19.09 -19.74 -5.56
N GLY A 141 19.41 -20.00 -6.82
CA GLY A 141 18.38 -20.08 -7.86
C GLY A 141 17.66 -18.75 -8.06
N GLN A 142 16.34 -18.76 -7.86
CA GLN A 142 15.51 -17.54 -7.94
C GLN A 142 15.47 -16.72 -6.63
N PHE A 143 16.05 -17.26 -5.55
CA PHE A 143 16.08 -16.58 -4.26
C PHE A 143 17.41 -15.88 -4.04
N ASN A 144 17.36 -14.76 -3.34
CA ASN A 144 18.53 -14.07 -2.81
C ASN A 144 18.34 -13.86 -1.32
N VAL A 145 19.29 -14.31 -0.53
CA VAL A 145 19.33 -14.10 0.93
C VAL A 145 20.37 -13.04 1.22
N GLY A 146 19.97 -11.96 1.86
CA GLY A 146 20.82 -10.81 2.14
C GLY A 146 21.01 -10.57 3.63
N LEU A 147 22.22 -10.15 3.99
CA LEU A 147 22.59 -9.70 5.32
C LEU A 147 23.38 -8.40 5.21
N GLY A 148 23.06 -7.41 6.02
CA GLY A 148 23.76 -6.13 6.00
C GLY A 148 23.37 -5.18 7.10
N GLY A 149 23.66 -3.92 6.88
CA GLY A 149 23.31 -2.85 7.79
C GLY A 149 22.60 -1.71 7.08
N GLN A 150 21.86 -0.96 7.85
CA GLN A 150 21.15 0.21 7.38
C GLN A 150 21.33 1.38 8.34
N TYR A 151 21.19 2.59 7.80
CA TYR A 151 21.03 3.80 8.57
C TYR A 151 19.68 4.43 8.27
N SER A 152 18.87 4.64 9.31
CA SER A 152 17.55 5.27 9.21
C SER A 152 17.57 6.66 9.83
N TYR A 153 16.87 7.59 9.20
CA TYR A 153 16.71 8.96 9.63
C TYR A 153 15.29 9.45 9.37
N VAL A 154 14.67 10.02 10.41
CA VAL A 154 13.37 10.69 10.31
C VAL A 154 13.56 12.19 10.51
N SER A 155 13.15 12.99 9.54
CA SER A 155 13.24 14.45 9.62
C SER A 155 12.35 14.95 10.76
N THR A 156 12.94 15.73 11.68
CA THR A 156 12.26 16.27 12.88
C THR A 156 11.77 15.24 13.90
N GLY A 157 12.02 13.94 13.66
CA GLY A 157 11.70 12.84 14.56
C GLY A 157 12.88 12.44 15.44
N ILE A 158 12.62 11.46 16.33
CA ILE A 158 13.63 10.91 17.24
C ILE A 158 14.31 9.64 16.71
N ILE A 159 13.83 9.12 15.59
CA ILE A 159 14.34 7.89 14.98
C ILE A 159 15.54 8.25 14.12
N GLN A 160 16.74 7.83 14.59
CA GLN A 160 17.94 7.84 13.78
C GLN A 160 18.97 6.83 14.28
N GLY A 161 19.70 6.19 13.39
CA GLY A 161 20.76 5.29 13.79
C GLY A 161 21.02 4.13 12.83
N TRP A 162 22.10 3.42 13.15
CA TRP A 162 22.49 2.19 12.48
C TRP A 162 21.81 0.97 13.07
N SER A 163 21.44 0.03 12.21
CA SER A 163 20.83 -1.22 12.65
C SER A 163 21.05 -2.34 11.64
N PRO A 164 20.95 -3.61 12.07
CA PRO A 164 21.05 -4.74 11.15
C PRO A 164 19.84 -4.82 10.23
N MET A 165 20.05 -5.40 9.05
CA MET A 165 19.02 -5.71 8.08
C MET A 165 19.24 -7.10 7.50
N VAL A 166 18.16 -7.88 7.40
CA VAL A 166 18.14 -9.19 6.73
C VAL A 166 17.10 -9.14 5.64
N SER A 167 17.38 -9.70 4.47
CA SER A 167 16.43 -9.75 3.37
C SER A 167 16.34 -11.13 2.73
N LEU A 168 15.15 -11.42 2.22
CA LEU A 168 14.86 -12.51 1.31
C LEU A 168 14.22 -11.89 0.08
N SER A 169 14.85 -12.06 -1.09
CA SER A 169 14.29 -11.58 -2.34
C SER A 169 13.95 -12.76 -3.24
N LEU A 170 12.82 -12.68 -3.91
CA LEU A 170 12.40 -13.58 -4.96
C LEU A 170 12.46 -12.82 -6.30
N SER A 171 13.38 -13.21 -7.17
CA SER A 171 13.47 -12.66 -8.52
C SER A 171 12.65 -13.50 -9.48
N GLN A 172 11.75 -12.85 -10.23
CA GLN A 172 10.88 -13.51 -11.18
C GLN A 172 10.96 -12.81 -12.54
N ASP A 173 11.24 -13.60 -13.56
CA ASP A 173 11.19 -13.15 -14.93
C ASP A 173 9.80 -13.45 -15.50
N PHE A 174 8.97 -12.42 -15.61
CA PHE A 174 7.61 -12.57 -16.12
C PHE A 174 7.56 -12.91 -17.60
N SER A 175 8.66 -12.76 -18.37
CA SER A 175 8.73 -13.22 -19.74
C SER A 175 8.69 -14.74 -19.86
N ARG A 176 9.04 -15.44 -18.79
CA ARG A 176 9.10 -16.90 -18.72
C ARG A 176 7.96 -17.55 -17.98
N LEU A 177 7.04 -16.75 -17.42
CA LEU A 177 5.82 -17.34 -16.89
C LEU A 177 5.11 -18.04 -18.05
N PRO A 178 4.92 -19.36 -18.00
CA PRO A 178 3.99 -19.99 -18.91
C PRO A 178 2.70 -19.18 -18.72
N TYR A 179 2.07 -18.77 -19.80
CA TYR A 179 0.80 -18.04 -19.82
C TYR A 179 -0.35 -18.88 -19.24
N ALA A 180 -0.08 -19.63 -18.18
CA ALA A 180 -1.06 -20.29 -17.39
C ALA A 180 -1.91 -19.21 -16.76
N LEU A 181 -3.12 -19.15 -17.22
CA LEU A 181 -4.23 -18.35 -16.82
C LEU A 181 -4.28 -18.25 -15.30
N VAL A 182 -3.76 -17.16 -14.76
CA VAL A 182 -3.98 -16.86 -13.36
C VAL A 182 -5.31 -16.14 -13.30
N GLU A 183 -6.34 -16.83 -12.85
CA GLU A 183 -7.57 -16.17 -12.45
C GLU A 183 -7.27 -15.29 -11.24
N ALA A 184 -7.77 -14.08 -11.26
CA ALA A 184 -7.59 -13.14 -10.18
C ALA A 184 -8.91 -12.55 -9.72
N GLN A 185 -8.98 -12.19 -8.45
CA GLN A 185 -10.06 -11.43 -7.86
C GLN A 185 -9.54 -10.12 -7.28
N ILE A 186 -10.31 -9.05 -7.42
CA ILE A 186 -10.20 -7.85 -6.61
C ILE A 186 -11.54 -7.59 -5.97
N PHE A 187 -11.52 -7.24 -4.69
CA PHE A 187 -12.74 -7.03 -3.92
C PHE A 187 -12.58 -5.97 -2.85
N THR A 188 -13.70 -5.40 -2.45
CA THR A 188 -13.85 -4.67 -1.21
C THR A 188 -14.41 -5.60 -0.15
N ASN A 189 -14.05 -5.37 1.10
CA ASN A 189 -14.60 -6.07 2.23
C ASN A 189 -15.17 -5.10 3.27
N ALA A 190 -16.26 -5.50 3.89
CA ALA A 190 -16.79 -4.90 5.10
C ALA A 190 -16.90 -6.01 6.14
N MET A 191 -16.24 -5.84 7.28
CA MET A 191 -16.18 -6.86 8.33
C MET A 191 -16.67 -6.29 9.65
N TYR A 192 -17.33 -7.13 10.42
CA TYR A 192 -17.70 -6.84 11.80
C TYR A 192 -16.99 -7.83 12.72
N SER A 193 -16.25 -7.32 13.70
CA SER A 193 -15.44 -8.13 14.60
C SER A 193 -15.97 -8.07 16.04
N ILE A 194 -15.84 -9.20 16.72
CA ILE A 194 -16.13 -9.37 18.14
C ILE A 194 -14.82 -9.76 18.84
N TRP A 195 -14.42 -8.97 19.80
CA TRP A 195 -13.15 -9.12 20.54
C TRP A 195 -13.35 -9.96 21.81
N ASN A 196 -12.43 -10.87 22.09
CA ASN A 196 -12.57 -11.82 23.19
C ASN A 196 -12.48 -11.21 24.60
N GLN A 197 -11.88 -10.03 24.75
CA GLN A 197 -11.62 -9.40 26.06
C GLN A 197 -11.92 -7.89 26.08
N HIS A 198 -12.51 -7.36 25.03
CA HIS A 198 -12.93 -5.97 24.96
C HIS A 198 -14.43 -5.91 24.71
N ASP A 199 -15.13 -5.09 25.49
CA ASP A 199 -16.56 -4.78 25.25
C ASP A 199 -16.79 -3.95 23.96
N ARG A 200 -15.80 -3.93 23.07
CA ARG A 200 -15.82 -3.14 21.85
C ARG A 200 -15.90 -4.06 20.64
N ASN A 201 -16.99 -3.95 19.94
CA ASN A 201 -17.16 -4.53 18.61
C ASN A 201 -16.69 -3.50 17.58
N THR A 202 -15.95 -3.91 16.57
CA THR A 202 -15.36 -2.99 15.60
C THR A 202 -15.78 -3.37 14.19
N ALA A 203 -16.23 -2.37 13.43
CA ALA A 203 -16.44 -2.52 12.00
C ALA A 203 -15.16 -2.11 11.24
N PHE A 204 -14.80 -2.92 10.25
CA PHE A 204 -13.68 -2.68 9.35
C PHE A 204 -14.16 -2.57 7.92
N VAL A 205 -13.45 -1.78 7.14
CA VAL A 205 -13.57 -1.76 5.69
C VAL A 205 -12.19 -1.98 5.08
N GLY A 206 -12.15 -2.57 3.90
CA GLY A 206 -10.88 -2.83 3.26
C GLY A 206 -10.99 -3.21 1.81
N VAL A 207 -9.83 -3.53 1.27
CA VAL A 207 -9.66 -4.05 -0.08
C VAL A 207 -8.80 -5.30 -0.04
N GLY A 208 -9.01 -6.17 -1.00
CA GLY A 208 -8.20 -7.37 -1.14
C GLY A 208 -8.07 -7.83 -2.58
N GLY A 209 -7.10 -8.71 -2.78
CA GLY A 209 -6.88 -9.38 -4.04
C GLY A 209 -6.54 -10.84 -3.83
N ARG A 210 -6.89 -11.68 -4.81
CA ARG A 210 -6.55 -13.10 -4.84
C ARG A 210 -6.02 -13.49 -6.20
N LEU A 211 -5.08 -14.43 -6.19
CA LEU A 211 -4.54 -15.08 -7.38
C LEU A 211 -4.77 -16.58 -7.22
N PHE A 212 -5.50 -17.18 -8.16
CA PHE A 212 -5.89 -18.59 -8.13
C PHE A 212 -4.96 -19.41 -9.03
N ASP A 213 -4.59 -20.59 -8.53
CA ASP A 213 -3.73 -21.54 -9.22
C ASP A 213 -4.21 -22.95 -8.87
N ASP A 214 -4.73 -23.69 -9.87
CA ASP A 214 -5.33 -25.00 -9.76
C ASP A 214 -6.43 -25.06 -8.65
N HIS A 215 -6.18 -25.67 -7.52
CA HIS A 215 -7.13 -25.72 -6.38
C HIS A 215 -6.69 -24.84 -5.20
N MET A 216 -5.68 -24.00 -5.40
CA MET A 216 -5.06 -23.18 -4.38
C MET A 216 -5.16 -21.70 -4.77
N TYR A 217 -5.01 -20.83 -3.79
CA TYR A 217 -4.91 -19.40 -4.06
C TYR A 217 -4.04 -18.69 -3.03
N LYS A 218 -3.54 -17.54 -3.43
CA LYS A 218 -2.84 -16.58 -2.59
C LYS A 218 -3.68 -15.32 -2.49
N SER A 219 -3.66 -14.69 -1.35
CA SER A 219 -4.43 -13.47 -1.10
C SER A 219 -3.61 -12.38 -0.42
N VAL A 220 -4.09 -11.16 -0.55
CA VAL A 220 -3.63 -10.01 0.22
C VAL A 220 -4.82 -9.16 0.62
N TYR A 221 -4.80 -8.66 1.86
CA TYR A 221 -5.83 -7.81 2.44
C TYR A 221 -5.20 -6.58 3.07
N LEU A 222 -5.88 -5.47 2.92
CA LEU A 222 -5.63 -4.22 3.63
C LEU A 222 -6.95 -3.78 4.23
N THR A 223 -7.05 -3.73 5.56
CA THR A 223 -8.27 -3.30 6.24
C THR A 223 -8.00 -2.20 7.25
N ALA A 224 -8.99 -1.38 7.52
CA ALA A 224 -8.93 -0.31 8.50
C ALA A 224 -10.25 -0.24 9.29
N ALA A 225 -10.14 0.06 10.58
CA ALA A 225 -11.30 0.25 11.43
C ALA A 225 -12.03 1.56 11.08
N VAL A 226 -13.35 1.49 10.98
CA VAL A 226 -14.23 2.64 10.77
C VAL A 226 -15.06 3.02 12.00
N THR A 227 -15.07 2.15 13.03
CA THR A 227 -15.69 2.41 14.33
C THR A 227 -14.71 2.08 15.47
N ASP A 228 -14.88 2.65 16.64
CA ASP A 228 -14.26 2.38 17.95
C ASP A 228 -12.72 2.36 18.01
N LEU A 229 -12.04 1.83 17.03
CA LEU A 229 -10.58 1.75 16.95
C LEU A 229 -10.03 2.66 15.84
N GLY A 230 -10.45 3.92 15.80
CA GLY A 230 -9.93 4.88 14.81
C GLY A 230 -8.39 4.90 14.76
N GLY A 231 -7.82 4.65 13.58
CA GLY A 231 -6.39 4.49 13.40
C GLY A 231 -5.87 3.05 13.50
N TYR A 232 -6.72 2.07 13.72
CA TYR A 232 -6.35 0.66 13.53
C TYR A 232 -6.33 0.31 12.04
N MET A 233 -5.29 -0.38 11.65
CA MET A 233 -5.14 -0.93 10.31
C MET A 233 -4.47 -2.31 10.40
N ASP A 234 -4.80 -3.21 9.48
CA ASP A 234 -4.05 -4.44 9.29
C ASP A 234 -3.74 -4.69 7.81
N VAL A 235 -2.63 -5.39 7.60
CA VAL A 235 -2.18 -5.87 6.29
C VAL A 235 -1.79 -7.32 6.48
N TYR A 236 -2.47 -8.22 5.78
CA TYR A 236 -2.15 -9.64 5.86
C TYR A 236 -2.26 -10.32 4.50
N GLY A 237 -1.46 -11.35 4.32
CA GLY A 237 -1.52 -12.24 3.18
C GLY A 237 -2.04 -13.59 3.61
N GLY A 238 -2.63 -14.32 2.68
CA GLY A 238 -3.19 -15.64 2.90
C GLY A 238 -2.75 -16.64 1.85
N TYR A 239 -2.85 -17.89 2.25
CA TYR A 239 -2.70 -19.04 1.39
C TYR A 239 -3.86 -20.00 1.66
N GLY A 240 -4.59 -20.37 0.63
CA GLY A 240 -5.82 -21.11 0.79
C GLY A 240 -6.09 -22.12 -0.30
N ILE A 241 -7.15 -22.86 -0.08
CA ILE A 241 -7.75 -23.81 -1.02
C ILE A 241 -9.15 -23.37 -1.38
N TYR A 242 -9.61 -23.71 -2.57
CA TYR A 242 -10.96 -23.44 -3.00
C TYR A 242 -11.60 -24.62 -3.76
N SER A 243 -12.91 -24.59 -3.84
CA SER A 243 -13.69 -25.53 -4.62
C SER A 243 -14.92 -24.85 -5.22
N ASP A 244 -15.19 -25.13 -6.49
CA ASP A 244 -16.30 -24.56 -7.25
C ASP A 244 -17.48 -25.54 -7.33
N PHE A 245 -18.71 -25.02 -7.14
CA PHE A 245 -19.97 -25.75 -7.21
C PHE A 245 -21.00 -24.94 -8.03
N GLY A 246 -20.93 -25.04 -9.33
CA GLY A 246 -21.77 -24.23 -10.21
C GLY A 246 -21.45 -22.74 -10.08
N ASN A 247 -22.42 -21.97 -9.61
CA ASN A 247 -22.23 -20.53 -9.35
C ASN A 247 -21.66 -20.20 -7.96
N PHE A 248 -21.33 -21.21 -7.17
CA PHE A 248 -20.80 -21.03 -5.83
C PHE A 248 -19.34 -21.47 -5.76
N ARG A 249 -18.55 -20.72 -4.99
CA ARG A 249 -17.16 -21.06 -4.64
C ARG A 249 -17.03 -21.06 -3.13
N THR A 250 -16.41 -22.09 -2.58
CA THR A 250 -16.01 -22.13 -1.18
C THR A 250 -14.52 -21.95 -1.07
N LEU A 251 -14.07 -21.19 -0.08
CA LEU A 251 -12.67 -20.92 0.19
C LEU A 251 -12.35 -21.20 1.66
N ALA A 252 -11.14 -21.72 1.90
CA ALA A 252 -10.56 -21.84 3.24
C ALA A 252 -9.13 -21.35 3.20
N GLU A 253 -8.73 -20.49 4.15
CA GLU A 253 -7.48 -19.76 4.10
C GLU A 253 -6.81 -19.66 5.47
N PHE A 254 -5.50 -19.78 5.47
CA PHE A 254 -4.63 -19.36 6.57
C PHE A 254 -4.05 -17.99 6.25
N ASN A 255 -4.06 -17.09 7.23
CA ASN A 255 -3.61 -15.71 7.12
C ASN A 255 -2.41 -15.42 8.02
N LEU A 256 -1.47 -14.63 7.52
CA LEU A 256 -0.34 -14.10 8.27
C LEU A 256 -0.09 -12.65 7.87
N GLY A 257 0.15 -11.79 8.84
CA GLY A 257 0.40 -10.38 8.57
C GLY A 257 0.72 -9.58 9.81
N THR A 258 0.38 -8.29 9.73
CA THR A 258 0.57 -7.35 10.83
C THR A 258 -0.66 -6.49 10.99
N GLY A 259 -0.98 -6.14 12.22
CA GLY A 259 -2.11 -5.28 12.54
C GLY A 259 -1.92 -4.54 13.85
N GLY A 260 -2.52 -3.34 13.95
CA GLY A 260 -2.44 -2.55 15.18
C GLY A 260 -2.85 -1.10 14.97
N GLY A 261 -2.61 -0.26 15.96
CA GLY A 261 -3.09 1.12 16.00
C GLY A 261 -4.44 1.23 16.72
N GLY A 262 -5.04 2.41 16.71
CA GLY A 262 -6.33 2.66 17.36
C GLY A 262 -6.38 2.32 18.85
N ARG A 263 -5.21 2.26 19.52
CA ARG A 263 -5.05 1.79 20.90
C ARG A 263 -5.42 0.31 21.09
N ALA A 264 -5.42 -0.48 20.03
CA ALA A 264 -5.58 -1.92 20.15
C ALA A 264 -4.36 -2.52 20.85
N PRO A 265 -4.53 -3.40 21.84
CA PRO A 265 -3.41 -4.01 22.59
C PRO A 265 -2.75 -5.14 21.77
N ALA A 266 -2.24 -4.80 20.61
CA ALA A 266 -1.73 -5.73 19.59
C ALA A 266 -0.27 -6.17 19.81
N GLY A 267 0.38 -5.74 20.89
CA GLY A 267 1.76 -6.13 21.21
C GLY A 267 2.74 -5.71 20.11
N GLY A 268 3.46 -6.66 19.54
CA GLY A 268 4.40 -6.44 18.45
C GLY A 268 3.76 -6.26 17.07
N GLY A 269 2.49 -6.60 16.92
CA GLY A 269 1.70 -6.41 15.69
C GLY A 269 1.61 -7.62 14.77
N VAL A 270 2.35 -8.70 14.98
CA VAL A 270 2.23 -9.91 14.13
C VAL A 270 0.89 -10.58 14.35
N LEU A 271 0.17 -10.81 13.26
CA LEU A 271 -1.19 -11.32 13.19
C LEU A 271 -1.24 -12.63 12.42
N ALA A 272 -1.89 -13.64 12.97
CA ALA A 272 -2.16 -14.90 12.27
C ALA A 272 -3.61 -15.32 12.45
N GLY A 273 -4.17 -16.04 11.48
CA GLY A 273 -5.54 -16.49 11.56
C GLY A 273 -5.97 -17.45 10.49
N ILE A 274 -7.24 -17.79 10.57
CA ILE A 274 -7.93 -18.66 9.60
C ILE A 274 -9.27 -18.05 9.24
N GLN A 275 -9.66 -18.20 8.00
CA GLN A 275 -10.99 -17.81 7.54
C GLN A 275 -11.56 -18.79 6.53
N GLY A 276 -12.89 -18.85 6.49
CA GLY A 276 -13.65 -19.48 5.45
C GLY A 276 -14.55 -18.48 4.74
N GLU A 277 -14.86 -18.72 3.49
CA GLU A 277 -15.74 -17.86 2.70
C GLU A 277 -16.61 -18.70 1.76
N LEU A 278 -17.85 -18.26 1.58
CA LEU A 278 -18.76 -18.75 0.56
C LEU A 278 -19.06 -17.61 -0.42
N GLN A 279 -18.72 -17.78 -1.68
CA GLN A 279 -18.97 -16.82 -2.76
C GLN A 279 -20.10 -17.29 -3.66
N TRP A 280 -20.89 -16.35 -4.15
CA TRP A 280 -21.81 -16.49 -5.25
C TRP A 280 -21.33 -15.66 -6.44
N HIS A 281 -21.17 -16.29 -7.60
CA HIS A 281 -20.65 -15.71 -8.83
C HIS A 281 -21.75 -15.48 -9.86
N TYR A 282 -21.71 -14.30 -10.47
CA TYR A 282 -22.60 -13.94 -11.57
C TYR A 282 -21.92 -13.02 -12.57
N ARG A 283 -21.71 -13.49 -13.79
CA ARG A 283 -21.11 -12.71 -14.91
C ARG A 283 -19.79 -12.02 -14.53
N GLY A 284 -18.86 -12.76 -13.92
CA GLY A 284 -17.54 -12.24 -13.53
C GLY A 284 -17.56 -11.24 -12.36
N LYS A 285 -18.65 -11.21 -11.62
CA LYS A 285 -18.76 -10.50 -10.33
C LYS A 285 -19.07 -11.52 -9.26
N PHE A 286 -18.67 -11.23 -8.03
CA PHE A 286 -19.03 -12.10 -6.91
C PHE A 286 -19.43 -11.29 -5.68
N MET A 287 -20.21 -11.95 -4.86
CA MET A 287 -20.54 -11.57 -3.49
C MET A 287 -20.17 -12.74 -2.58
N GLY A 288 -19.33 -12.49 -1.58
CA GLY A 288 -18.86 -13.49 -0.63
C GLY A 288 -19.25 -13.16 0.80
N LEU A 289 -19.60 -14.18 1.56
CA LEU A 289 -19.77 -14.12 3.01
C LEU A 289 -18.60 -14.85 3.65
N SER A 290 -17.79 -14.14 4.43
CA SER A 290 -16.62 -14.69 5.12
C SER A 290 -16.83 -14.74 6.63
N SER A 291 -16.15 -15.67 7.29
CA SER A 291 -16.04 -15.71 8.74
C SER A 291 -14.69 -16.31 9.14
N GLY A 292 -14.14 -15.83 10.24
CA GLY A 292 -12.82 -16.27 10.67
C GLY A 292 -12.43 -15.78 12.05
N VAL A 293 -11.17 -16.11 12.40
CA VAL A 293 -10.52 -15.67 13.64
C VAL A 293 -9.13 -15.18 13.31
N LEU A 294 -8.79 -14.01 13.83
CA LEU A 294 -7.45 -13.43 13.77
C LEU A 294 -6.91 -13.22 15.19
N LYS A 295 -5.63 -13.55 15.39
CA LYS A 295 -4.94 -13.46 16.69
C LYS A 295 -3.60 -12.77 16.52
N TRP A 296 -3.28 -11.85 17.44
CA TRP A 296 -1.91 -11.35 17.57
C TRP A 296 -1.03 -12.38 18.27
N ILE A 297 0.08 -12.77 17.62
CA ILE A 297 0.98 -13.82 18.13
C ILE A 297 1.58 -13.39 19.48
N ASN A 298 1.97 -12.10 19.58
CA ASN A 298 2.60 -11.53 20.79
C ASN A 298 1.63 -10.67 21.61
N GLY A 299 0.33 -10.81 21.38
CA GLY A 299 -0.74 -10.10 22.09
C GLY A 299 -1.69 -11.04 22.82
N PRO A 300 -2.38 -10.56 23.86
CA PRO A 300 -3.34 -11.38 24.61
C PRO A 300 -4.65 -11.60 23.88
N PHE A 301 -4.92 -10.86 22.81
CA PHE A 301 -6.22 -10.77 22.18
C PHE A 301 -6.33 -11.56 20.89
N TYR A 302 -7.53 -11.99 20.61
CA TYR A 302 -7.98 -12.42 19.28
C TYR A 302 -9.37 -11.84 19.03
N PHE A 303 -9.78 -11.77 17.77
CA PHE A 303 -11.14 -11.43 17.42
C PHE A 303 -11.66 -12.40 16.37
N SER A 304 -12.95 -12.74 16.52
CA SER A 304 -13.71 -13.39 15.47
C SER A 304 -14.40 -12.34 14.61
N PHE A 305 -14.56 -12.61 13.36
CA PHE A 305 -15.21 -11.68 12.43
C PHE A 305 -16.18 -12.40 11.49
N THR A 306 -17.13 -11.63 11.00
CA THR A 306 -17.96 -11.96 9.85
C THR A 306 -17.87 -10.81 8.86
N GLY A 307 -17.71 -11.12 7.58
CA GLY A 307 -17.47 -10.12 6.54
C GLY A 307 -18.27 -10.37 5.27
N LEU A 308 -18.55 -9.28 4.57
CA LEU A 308 -19.12 -9.27 3.23
C LEU A 308 -18.05 -8.83 2.26
N HIS A 309 -17.79 -9.62 1.21
CA HIS A 309 -16.89 -9.30 0.12
C HIS A 309 -17.70 -9.02 -1.15
N LEU A 310 -17.37 -7.95 -1.85
CA LEU A 310 -17.95 -7.60 -3.15
C LEU A 310 -16.83 -7.37 -4.13
N GLY A 311 -16.80 -8.11 -5.23
CA GLY A 311 -15.67 -8.07 -6.12
C GLY A 311 -15.95 -8.50 -7.54
N THR A 312 -14.88 -8.60 -8.29
CA THR A 312 -14.88 -9.02 -9.68
C THR A 312 -13.75 -10.01 -9.95
N ASP A 313 -14.08 -11.01 -10.75
CA ASP A 313 -13.13 -11.95 -11.32
C ASP A 313 -12.53 -11.39 -12.60
N PHE A 314 -11.27 -11.60 -12.84
CA PHE A 314 -10.60 -11.24 -14.08
C PHE A 314 -9.43 -12.19 -14.37
N ASN A 315 -9.09 -12.30 -15.64
CA ASN A 315 -7.95 -13.07 -16.11
C ASN A 315 -6.88 -12.14 -16.69
N PHE A 316 -5.63 -12.48 -16.45
CA PHE A 316 -4.49 -11.76 -17.04
C PHE A 316 -4.22 -12.10 -18.49
N THR A 317 -5.03 -12.94 -19.15
CA THR A 317 -4.84 -13.30 -20.56
C THR A 317 -5.57 -12.36 -21.51
N SER A 318 -4.96 -12.12 -22.66
CA SER A 318 -5.46 -11.24 -23.73
C SER A 318 -6.62 -11.83 -24.54
N THR A 319 -6.94 -13.11 -24.38
CA THR A 319 -7.98 -13.77 -25.16
C THR A 319 -9.29 -13.81 -24.39
N GLN A 320 -10.38 -13.42 -25.04
CA GLN A 320 -11.72 -13.70 -24.51
C GLN A 320 -11.84 -15.19 -24.28
N ASN A 321 -11.92 -15.59 -23.01
CA ASN A 321 -12.26 -16.96 -22.67
C ASN A 321 -13.74 -17.22 -22.93
N GLU A 322 -14.05 -18.46 -23.21
CA GLU A 322 -15.42 -18.98 -23.39
C GLU A 322 -16.32 -18.67 -22.17
N ASN A 323 -15.74 -18.35 -21.01
CA ASN A 323 -16.44 -17.97 -19.79
C ASN A 323 -16.86 -16.50 -19.69
N GLY A 324 -16.69 -15.70 -20.74
CA GLY A 324 -17.21 -14.34 -20.81
C GLY A 324 -16.43 -13.28 -20.00
N PHE A 325 -15.22 -13.60 -19.50
CA PHE A 325 -14.37 -12.63 -18.84
C PHE A 325 -13.89 -11.55 -19.84
N THR A 326 -14.17 -10.32 -19.56
CA THR A 326 -13.69 -9.19 -20.35
C THR A 326 -12.37 -8.69 -19.78
N PRO A 327 -11.32 -8.51 -20.61
CA PRO A 327 -10.06 -7.96 -20.15
C PRO A 327 -10.27 -6.60 -19.48
N MET A 328 -9.66 -6.41 -18.32
CA MET A 328 -9.64 -5.15 -17.59
C MET A 328 -8.27 -4.51 -17.74
N ASN A 329 -8.25 -3.19 -17.85
CA ASN A 329 -7.00 -2.42 -17.76
C ASN A 329 -6.71 -2.08 -16.30
N LEU A 330 -5.45 -2.14 -15.92
CA LEU A 330 -4.97 -1.70 -14.63
C LEU A 330 -4.11 -0.46 -14.82
N SER A 331 -4.35 0.57 -14.02
CA SER A 331 -3.45 1.70 -13.91
C SER A 331 -2.99 1.86 -12.47
N ILE A 332 -1.73 2.18 -12.29
CA ILE A 332 -1.11 2.47 -10.98
C ILE A 332 -0.69 3.93 -10.99
N GLU A 333 -1.24 4.72 -10.08
CA GLU A 333 -0.89 6.13 -9.89
C GLU A 333 -0.07 6.26 -8.62
N ASN A 334 1.07 6.93 -8.73
CA ASN A 334 1.86 7.38 -7.59
C ASN A 334 1.74 8.89 -7.47
N GLY A 335 1.53 9.41 -6.27
CA GLY A 335 1.26 10.83 -6.15
C GLY A 335 1.54 11.43 -4.78
N VAL A 336 1.57 12.76 -4.80
CA VAL A 336 1.63 13.61 -3.62
C VAL A 336 0.30 14.35 -3.50
N ARG A 337 -0.31 14.25 -2.35
CA ARG A 337 -1.55 14.93 -1.96
C ARG A 337 -1.22 15.97 -0.90
N THR A 338 -1.69 17.19 -1.08
CA THR A 338 -1.49 18.27 -0.11
C THR A 338 -2.83 18.82 0.32
N TYR A 339 -3.10 18.79 1.60
CA TYR A 339 -4.21 19.47 2.23
C TYR A 339 -3.84 20.90 2.57
N LEU A 340 -4.78 21.81 2.39
CA LEU A 340 -4.61 23.25 2.60
C LEU A 340 -5.36 23.69 3.87
N GLY A 341 -4.87 24.73 4.53
CA GLY A 341 -5.42 25.26 5.76
C GLY A 341 -4.36 25.47 6.83
N GLU A 342 -4.77 25.89 8.03
CA GLU A 342 -3.84 26.14 9.16
C GLU A 342 -3.12 24.86 9.59
N ASP A 343 -3.81 23.72 9.51
CA ASP A 343 -3.29 22.39 9.82
C ASP A 343 -2.96 21.58 8.55
N GLY A 344 -2.62 22.24 7.45
CA GLY A 344 -2.32 21.59 6.18
C GLY A 344 -1.07 20.72 6.25
N PHE A 345 -1.05 19.63 5.47
CA PHE A 345 0.09 18.71 5.39
C PHE A 345 0.10 17.96 4.06
N SER A 346 1.20 17.27 3.78
CA SER A 346 1.35 16.51 2.54
C SER A 346 1.50 15.02 2.80
N ASN A 347 0.86 14.23 1.94
CA ASN A 347 0.85 12.79 1.93
C ASN A 347 1.51 12.26 0.66
N LEU A 348 2.19 11.13 0.80
CA LEU A 348 2.70 10.33 -0.31
C LEU A 348 1.88 9.06 -0.40
N GLY A 349 1.53 8.62 -1.61
CA GLY A 349 0.73 7.42 -1.72
C GLY A 349 0.64 6.83 -3.11
N ILE A 350 -0.14 5.77 -3.16
CA ILE A 350 -0.41 4.98 -4.35
C ILE A 350 -1.91 4.82 -4.54
N ALA A 351 -2.33 4.83 -5.79
CA ALA A 351 -3.67 4.45 -6.19
C ALA A 351 -3.61 3.44 -7.34
N PHE A 352 -4.62 2.61 -7.42
CA PHE A 352 -4.85 1.73 -8.55
C PHE A 352 -6.23 1.96 -9.12
N ARG A 353 -6.34 1.79 -10.42
CA ARG A 353 -7.60 1.88 -11.16
C ARG A 353 -7.80 0.62 -11.99
N LEU A 354 -9.02 0.13 -11.95
CA LEU A 354 -9.49 -0.96 -12.79
C LEU A 354 -10.60 -0.44 -13.68
N TYR A 355 -10.46 -0.62 -14.97
CA TYR A 355 -11.46 -0.16 -15.92
C TYR A 355 -11.54 -1.07 -17.15
N ARG A 356 -12.72 -1.16 -17.70
CA ARG A 356 -12.96 -1.62 -19.08
C ARG A 356 -12.92 -0.41 -19.99
N LYS A 357 -12.89 -0.62 -21.31
CA LYS A 357 -13.16 0.47 -22.25
C LYS A 357 -14.51 1.10 -21.90
N GLY A 358 -14.50 2.24 -21.23
CA GLY A 358 -15.70 2.92 -20.75
C GLY A 358 -15.39 4.06 -19.80
N VAL A 359 -16.41 4.83 -19.52
CA VAL A 359 -16.32 6.09 -18.75
C VAL A 359 -16.16 5.83 -17.24
N VAL A 360 -16.67 4.68 -16.75
CA VAL A 360 -16.67 4.35 -15.31
C VAL A 360 -15.50 3.47 -14.94
N GLN A 361 -14.73 3.90 -13.97
CA GLN A 361 -13.54 3.22 -13.47
C GLN A 361 -13.68 2.99 -11.96
N LEU A 362 -13.17 1.85 -11.50
CA LEU A 362 -13.01 1.55 -10.09
C LEU A 362 -11.66 2.09 -9.61
N ARG A 363 -11.63 2.75 -8.46
CA ARG A 363 -10.41 3.30 -7.89
C ARG A 363 -10.25 2.92 -6.44
N GLY A 364 -9.06 2.48 -6.07
CA GLY A 364 -8.61 2.31 -4.70
C GLY A 364 -7.31 3.06 -4.47
N GLU A 365 -7.13 3.66 -3.30
CA GLU A 365 -5.92 4.41 -2.99
C GLU A 365 -5.57 4.37 -1.52
N SER A 366 -4.29 4.60 -1.21
CA SER A 366 -3.79 4.78 0.14
C SER A 366 -2.67 5.81 0.17
N TYR A 367 -2.73 6.73 1.12
CA TYR A 367 -1.80 7.84 1.30
C TYR A 367 -1.33 7.95 2.74
N TRP A 368 -0.06 8.29 2.94
CA TRP A 368 0.60 8.45 4.24
C TRP A 368 1.27 9.80 4.34
N ALA A 369 1.09 10.48 5.48
CA ALA A 369 1.69 11.78 5.73
C ALA A 369 3.21 11.71 5.84
N PHE A 370 3.89 12.75 5.32
CA PHE A 370 5.34 12.90 5.41
C PHE A 370 5.80 14.31 5.75
N THR A 371 4.87 15.24 6.02
CA THR A 371 5.18 16.63 6.41
C THR A 371 4.36 17.09 7.61
N ASP A 372 4.80 18.18 8.22
CA ASP A 372 4.05 19.05 9.13
C ASP A 372 3.56 18.37 10.43
N GLY A 373 4.34 17.43 10.95
CA GLY A 373 4.05 16.81 12.25
C GLY A 373 2.86 15.82 12.24
N ARG A 374 2.41 15.40 11.06
CA ARG A 374 1.31 14.43 10.87
C ARG A 374 1.81 13.04 10.53
N GLY A 375 3.02 12.68 10.96
CA GLY A 375 3.72 11.47 10.55
C GLY A 375 2.97 10.16 10.74
N ALA A 376 2.07 10.09 11.71
CA ALA A 376 1.26 8.90 11.94
C ALA A 376 -0.06 8.88 11.15
N TYR A 377 -0.35 9.87 10.31
CA TYR A 377 -1.57 9.89 9.53
C TYR A 377 -1.47 9.00 8.30
N ALA A 378 -2.49 8.17 8.11
CA ALA A 378 -2.70 7.38 6.91
C ALA A 378 -4.18 7.38 6.54
N GLU A 379 -4.47 7.27 5.25
CA GLU A 379 -5.81 7.14 4.71
C GLU A 379 -5.87 6.06 3.64
N GLY A 380 -6.99 5.35 3.58
CA GLY A 380 -7.31 4.39 2.55
C GLY A 380 -8.73 4.65 2.02
N LEU A 381 -8.86 4.77 0.71
CA LEU A 381 -10.08 5.15 0.04
C LEU A 381 -10.39 4.22 -1.12
N PHE A 382 -11.67 4.04 -1.37
CA PHE A 382 -12.18 3.26 -2.48
C PHE A 382 -13.40 3.95 -3.08
N GLY A 383 -13.54 3.89 -4.40
CA GLY A 383 -14.66 4.54 -5.05
C GLY A 383 -14.69 4.42 -6.56
N LEU A 384 -15.45 5.32 -7.16
CA LEU A 384 -15.69 5.36 -8.59
C LEU A 384 -15.11 6.64 -9.19
N ARG A 385 -14.56 6.50 -10.39
CA ARG A 385 -14.14 7.60 -11.25
C ARG A 385 -14.95 7.58 -12.53
N LEU A 386 -15.47 8.73 -12.88
CA LEU A 386 -16.10 9.00 -14.17
C LEU A 386 -15.12 9.82 -15.02
N GLN A 387 -14.63 9.24 -16.10
CA GLN A 387 -13.65 9.87 -16.99
C GLN A 387 -14.09 9.78 -18.45
N PRO A 388 -14.89 10.73 -18.92
CA PRO A 388 -15.32 10.75 -20.32
C PRO A 388 -14.22 11.19 -21.30
N ASN A 389 -13.20 11.92 -20.81
CA ASN A 389 -12.12 12.46 -21.61
C ASN A 389 -10.85 12.65 -20.75
N ILE A 390 -10.07 13.71 -21.01
CA ILE A 390 -8.92 14.10 -20.19
C ILE A 390 -9.32 14.59 -18.79
N TRP A 391 -10.55 15.07 -18.59
CA TRP A 391 -11.06 15.44 -17.28
C TRP A 391 -11.85 14.30 -16.63
N PHE A 392 -11.91 14.32 -15.31
CA PHE A 392 -12.62 13.31 -14.54
C PHE A 392 -13.23 13.89 -13.26
N ILE A 393 -14.22 13.16 -12.73
CA ILE A 393 -14.78 13.35 -11.40
C ILE A 393 -14.68 12.00 -10.67
N GLU A 394 -14.33 12.04 -9.38
CA GLU A 394 -14.24 10.87 -8.51
C GLU A 394 -15.06 11.06 -7.26
N THR A 395 -15.67 9.97 -6.81
CA THR A 395 -16.29 9.87 -5.49
C THR A 395 -15.70 8.67 -4.77
N GLN A 396 -15.21 8.86 -3.54
CA GLN A 396 -14.54 7.82 -2.79
C GLN A 396 -15.00 7.85 -1.32
N VAL A 397 -15.00 6.69 -0.70
CA VAL A 397 -15.24 6.52 0.74
C VAL A 397 -14.15 5.64 1.31
N GLY A 398 -13.88 5.78 2.59
CA GLY A 398 -12.87 4.99 3.25
C GLY A 398 -12.63 5.38 4.69
N ALA A 399 -11.42 5.15 5.15
CA ALA A 399 -10.99 5.45 6.50
C ALA A 399 -9.64 6.18 6.50
N GLY A 400 -9.45 7.06 7.47
CA GLY A 400 -8.17 7.71 7.70
C GLY A 400 -8.02 8.13 9.17
N ALA A 401 -6.80 8.02 9.68
CA ALA A 401 -6.55 8.29 11.09
C ALA A 401 -5.08 8.51 11.40
N GLY A 402 -4.80 9.01 12.60
CA GLY A 402 -3.46 9.18 13.16
C GLY A 402 -2.92 10.61 13.05
N GLY A 403 -1.62 10.79 13.31
CA GLY A 403 -0.87 12.03 13.11
C GLY A 403 -1.34 13.21 13.94
N GLY A 404 -1.77 13.00 15.19
CA GLY A 404 -2.25 14.08 16.06
C GLY A 404 -3.62 14.63 15.66
N ILE A 405 -4.31 13.95 14.75
CA ILE A 405 -5.72 14.20 14.46
C ILE A 405 -6.53 13.55 15.57
N ASN A 406 -7.29 14.36 16.30
CA ASN A 406 -8.14 13.87 17.39
C ASN A 406 -9.36 13.15 16.81
N LEU A 407 -9.22 11.84 16.63
CA LEU A 407 -10.30 10.94 16.24
C LEU A 407 -10.79 10.19 17.48
N TRP A 408 -11.90 10.63 18.00
CA TRP A 408 -12.66 9.90 19.00
C TRP A 408 -13.81 9.19 18.27
N GLY A 409 -13.69 7.88 18.08
CA GLY A 409 -14.73 7.09 17.41
C GLY A 409 -14.45 6.84 15.92
N ALA A 410 -15.41 7.13 15.06
CA ALA A 410 -15.36 6.81 13.64
C ALA A 410 -14.25 7.59 12.89
N ALA A 411 -13.52 6.86 12.05
CA ALA A 411 -12.48 7.39 11.18
C ALA A 411 -12.94 7.49 9.70
N ALA A 412 -14.25 7.48 9.46
CA ALA A 412 -14.81 7.45 8.12
C ALA A 412 -14.57 8.73 7.34
N LEU A 413 -14.22 8.58 6.07
CA LEU A 413 -13.94 9.64 5.10
C LEU A 413 -14.82 9.50 3.88
N ALA A 414 -15.21 10.62 3.30
CA ALA A 414 -15.78 10.69 1.98
C ALA A 414 -15.09 11.80 1.18
N PHE A 415 -14.72 11.48 -0.07
CA PHE A 415 -14.04 12.40 -0.98
C PHE A 415 -14.87 12.65 -2.22
N VAL A 416 -14.80 13.89 -2.71
CA VAL A 416 -15.19 14.28 -4.06
C VAL A 416 -14.01 14.99 -4.70
N ASN A 417 -13.52 14.46 -5.80
CA ASN A 417 -12.36 14.98 -6.51
C ASN A 417 -12.75 15.32 -7.94
N ALA A 418 -12.12 16.33 -8.49
CA ALA A 418 -12.22 16.66 -9.91
C ALA A 418 -10.82 17.03 -10.43
N GLY A 419 -10.51 16.62 -11.65
CA GLY A 419 -9.17 16.84 -12.17
C GLY A 419 -8.99 16.52 -13.65
N PHE A 420 -7.73 16.50 -14.03
CA PHE A 420 -7.27 16.22 -15.37
C PHE A 420 -6.21 15.12 -15.36
N GLU A 421 -6.27 14.28 -16.38
CA GLU A 421 -5.26 13.28 -16.67
C GLU A 421 -4.75 13.53 -18.08
N ILE A 422 -3.48 13.88 -18.18
CA ILE A 422 -2.83 14.32 -19.41
C ILE A 422 -1.89 13.21 -19.86
N PRO A 423 -2.16 12.54 -21.00
CA PRO A 423 -1.28 11.52 -21.51
C PRO A 423 0.06 12.12 -21.93
N VAL A 424 1.15 11.49 -21.44
CA VAL A 424 2.53 11.81 -21.83
C VAL A 424 2.96 10.89 -22.97
N ASN A 425 2.58 9.62 -22.90
CA ASN A 425 2.75 8.61 -23.94
C ASN A 425 1.73 7.47 -23.72
N ASP A 426 1.84 6.37 -24.45
CA ASP A 426 0.90 5.25 -24.40
C ASP A 426 0.82 4.56 -23.02
N TYR A 427 1.79 4.77 -22.16
CA TYR A 427 1.93 4.10 -20.87
C TYR A 427 1.84 5.04 -19.67
N TRP A 428 2.09 6.35 -19.87
CA TRP A 428 2.21 7.29 -18.79
C TRP A 428 1.30 8.49 -18.95
N ASP A 429 0.61 8.82 -17.86
CA ASP A 429 -0.17 10.03 -17.73
C ASP A 429 0.30 10.85 -16.54
N VAL A 430 0.17 12.16 -16.63
CA VAL A 430 0.26 13.07 -15.49
C VAL A 430 -1.14 13.41 -15.02
N THR A 431 -1.40 13.20 -13.74
CA THR A 431 -2.70 13.46 -13.12
C THR A 431 -2.61 14.64 -12.16
N THR A 432 -3.53 15.57 -12.27
CA THR A 432 -3.71 16.66 -11.29
C THR A 432 -5.18 16.78 -10.92
N ARG A 433 -5.47 17.01 -9.64
CA ARG A 433 -6.84 17.14 -9.14
C ARG A 433 -6.97 18.06 -7.96
N GLY A 434 -8.12 18.72 -7.86
CA GLY A 434 -8.61 19.32 -6.65
C GLY A 434 -9.36 18.27 -5.82
N ILE A 435 -9.22 18.38 -4.50
CA ILE A 435 -9.78 17.45 -3.52
C ILE A 435 -10.71 18.22 -2.61
N TYR A 436 -11.88 17.65 -2.37
CA TYR A 436 -12.76 18.06 -1.28
C TYR A 436 -13.13 16.82 -0.47
N ASN A 437 -12.91 16.88 0.85
CA ASN A 437 -13.24 15.79 1.73
C ASN A 437 -14.22 16.19 2.84
N VAL A 438 -14.98 15.21 3.29
CA VAL A 438 -15.81 15.27 4.47
C VAL A 438 -15.34 14.20 5.44
N TYR A 439 -15.04 14.60 6.65
CA TYR A 439 -14.55 13.73 7.71
C TYR A 439 -15.61 13.61 8.80
N SER A 440 -15.86 12.40 9.28
CA SER A 440 -16.91 12.17 10.28
C SER A 440 -16.65 12.85 11.62
N SER A 441 -15.40 13.19 11.93
CA SER A 441 -15.00 13.83 13.20
C SER A 441 -14.80 15.34 13.13
N GLN A 442 -14.96 15.97 12.00
CA GLN A 442 -14.79 17.43 11.73
C GLN A 442 -13.39 18.01 12.03
N ALA A 443 -12.40 17.22 12.36
CA ALA A 443 -11.09 17.71 12.78
C ALA A 443 -10.07 17.78 11.64
N PHE A 444 -10.52 17.93 10.37
CA PHE A 444 -9.64 17.73 9.23
C PHE A 444 -9.78 18.82 8.17
N PRO A 445 -8.68 19.20 7.47
CA PRO A 445 -8.77 20.07 6.31
C PRO A 445 -9.71 19.48 5.26
N THR A 446 -10.58 20.31 4.73
CA THR A 446 -11.67 19.87 3.85
C THR A 446 -11.35 20.01 2.37
N TYR A 447 -10.22 20.58 2.01
CA TYR A 447 -9.82 20.80 0.62
C TYR A 447 -8.31 20.68 0.42
N GLY A 448 -7.92 20.37 -0.79
CA GLY A 448 -6.53 20.19 -1.15
C GLY A 448 -6.32 20.00 -2.65
N TRP A 449 -5.12 19.59 -3.00
CA TRP A 449 -4.76 19.23 -4.36
C TRP A 449 -3.87 17.99 -4.37
N GLN A 450 -3.85 17.32 -5.50
CA GLN A 450 -2.99 16.17 -5.72
C GLN A 450 -2.33 16.26 -7.09
N LEU A 451 -1.06 15.88 -7.12
CA LEU A 451 -0.29 15.67 -8.34
C LEU A 451 0.20 14.22 -8.34
N GLY A 452 0.01 13.51 -9.45
CA GLY A 452 0.42 12.13 -9.60
C GLY A 452 0.94 11.81 -10.99
N MET A 453 1.62 10.68 -11.07
CA MET A 453 1.97 10.01 -12.31
C MET A 453 1.28 8.67 -12.35
N THR A 454 0.60 8.39 -13.44
CA THR A 454 -0.13 7.15 -13.65
C THR A 454 0.60 6.29 -14.67
N PHE A 455 0.83 5.05 -14.33
CA PHE A 455 1.32 4.03 -15.25
C PHE A 455 0.17 3.13 -15.67
N ASN A 456 -0.08 3.07 -16.97
CA ASN A 456 -1.13 2.26 -17.58
C ASN A 456 -0.53 0.92 -18.02
N ILE A 457 -1.05 -0.18 -17.46
CA ILE A 457 -0.65 -1.53 -17.80
C ILE A 457 -1.68 -2.08 -18.80
N PRO A 458 -1.36 -2.16 -20.09
CA PRO A 458 -2.26 -2.74 -21.08
C PRO A 458 -2.22 -4.27 -20.98
N PHE A 459 -3.27 -4.89 -20.46
CA PHE A 459 -3.39 -6.36 -20.44
C PHE A 459 -3.68 -6.98 -21.82
N ASN A 460 -3.82 -6.14 -22.87
CA ASN A 460 -4.15 -6.59 -24.23
C ASN A 460 -2.94 -6.68 -25.18
N THR A 461 -1.73 -6.41 -24.72
CA THR A 461 -0.55 -6.55 -25.57
C THR A 461 -0.08 -7.99 -25.55
N GLN A 462 -0.18 -8.65 -26.69
CA GLN A 462 0.65 -9.81 -27.00
C GLN A 462 2.11 -9.34 -26.92
N PHE A 463 2.84 -9.83 -25.94
CA PHE A 463 4.29 -9.74 -25.92
C PHE A 463 4.89 -10.90 -26.69
#